data_e3f60a60ed02bc73b52c86a11d3c6673
#
_entry.id   e3f60a60ed02bc73b52c86a11d3c6673
#
_cell.length_a   1.000
_cell.length_b   1.000
_cell.length_c   1.000
_cell.angle_alpha   90.00
_cell.angle_beta   90.00
_cell.angle_gamma   90.00
#
_symmetry.space_group_name_H-M   'P 1'
#
loop_
_entity.id
_entity.type
_entity.pdbx_description
1 polymer ?
#
loop_
_entity_poly.entity_id
_entity_poly.type
_entity_poly.pdbx_seq_one_letter_code
_entity_poly.pdbx_strand_id
1 'polypeptide(L)'
;MLSKIMLVEDDFALAMATEYALQSEGYQVVCADNLQKARGILDESVDLVLLDLMLPDGNGYSFCKEIRDGGFEMPVIFLTAVSDEANIVQGLELGADDYVTKP
;
A
#
# COMPACT_ATOMS: atom_id res chain seq x y z
N MET A 1 8.17 20.19 -2.19
CA MET A 1 7.93 19.36 -1.00
C MET A 1 7.82 17.89 -1.44
N LEU A 2 8.51 16.97 -0.75
CA LEU A 2 8.45 15.54 -1.13
C LEU A 2 7.14 14.93 -0.66
N SER A 3 6.45 14.25 -1.55
CA SER A 3 5.31 13.43 -1.16
C SER A 3 5.81 12.18 -0.45
N LYS A 4 5.11 11.79 0.60
CA LYS A 4 5.47 10.63 1.42
C LYS A 4 4.58 9.45 1.06
N ILE A 5 5.21 8.37 0.62
CA ILE A 5 4.53 7.14 0.24
C ILE A 5 4.82 6.07 1.29
N MET A 6 3.76 5.43 1.80
CA MET A 6 3.91 4.24 2.64
C MET A 6 3.78 3.01 1.76
N LEU A 7 4.83 2.20 1.73
CA LEU A 7 4.87 0.95 0.97
C LEU A 7 4.73 -0.23 1.93
N VAL A 8 3.67 -1.01 1.77
CA VAL A 8 3.39 -2.18 2.60
C VAL A 8 3.57 -3.42 1.75
N GLU A 9 4.71 -4.08 1.88
CA GLU A 9 5.11 -5.23 1.08
C GLU A 9 6.05 -6.12 1.88
N ASP A 10 5.76 -7.42 1.94
CA ASP A 10 6.59 -8.37 2.69
C ASP A 10 7.71 -9.00 1.86
N ASP A 11 7.66 -8.92 0.55
CA ASP A 11 8.75 -9.37 -0.32
C ASP A 11 9.88 -8.34 -0.28
N PHE A 12 10.97 -8.69 0.38
CA PHE A 12 12.08 -7.77 0.61
C PHE A 12 12.69 -7.24 -0.70
N ALA A 13 12.90 -8.12 -1.67
CA ALA A 13 13.52 -7.72 -2.94
C ALA A 13 12.61 -6.76 -3.72
N LEU A 14 11.31 -7.07 -3.77
CA LEU A 14 10.34 -6.21 -4.45
C LEU A 14 10.20 -4.87 -3.73
N ALA A 15 10.15 -4.88 -2.40
CA ALA A 15 10.07 -3.66 -1.61
C ALA A 15 11.27 -2.76 -1.86
N MET A 16 12.49 -3.32 -1.87
CA MET A 16 13.71 -2.54 -2.14
C MET A 16 13.70 -1.93 -3.53
N ALA A 17 13.31 -2.71 -4.54
CA ALA A 17 13.27 -2.22 -5.92
C ALA A 17 12.24 -1.10 -6.07
N THR A 18 11.07 -1.26 -5.48
CA THR A 18 10.01 -0.26 -5.53
C THR A 18 10.43 1.01 -4.79
N GLU A 19 10.99 0.87 -3.60
CA GLU A 19 11.49 2.00 -2.82
C GLU A 19 12.53 2.79 -3.61
N TYR A 20 13.49 2.09 -4.21
CA TYR A 20 14.53 2.74 -5.00
C TYR A 20 13.93 3.52 -6.17
N ALA A 21 13.02 2.90 -6.91
CA ALA A 21 12.38 3.55 -8.05
C ALA A 21 11.62 4.80 -7.64
N LEU A 22 10.87 4.73 -6.55
CA LEU A 22 10.10 5.88 -6.06
C LEU A 22 11.01 7.00 -5.55
N GLN A 23 12.06 6.65 -4.82
CA GLN A 23 13.01 7.64 -4.33
C GLN A 23 13.74 8.32 -5.49
N SER A 24 14.01 7.59 -6.57
CA SER A 24 14.63 8.15 -7.77
C SER A 24 13.74 9.19 -8.43
N GLU A 25 12.43 9.10 -8.25
CA GLU A 25 11.47 10.08 -8.78
C GLU A 25 11.20 11.23 -7.79
N GLY A 26 11.90 11.26 -6.66
CA GLY A 26 11.80 12.36 -5.71
C GLY A 26 10.82 12.14 -4.57
N TYR A 27 10.27 10.94 -4.41
CA TYR A 27 9.35 10.65 -3.31
C TYR A 27 10.10 10.23 -2.05
N GLN A 28 9.53 10.56 -0.91
CA GLN A 28 9.94 9.99 0.37
C GLN A 28 9.19 8.68 0.56
N VAL A 29 9.87 7.60 0.93
CA VAL A 29 9.24 6.28 1.07
C VAL A 29 9.49 5.76 2.48
N VAL A 30 8.43 5.29 3.12
CA VAL A 30 8.51 4.54 4.38
C VAL A 30 7.94 3.15 4.11
N CYS A 31 8.63 2.12 4.58
CA CYS A 31 8.29 0.73 4.28
C CYS A 31 7.81 0.00 5.52
N ALA A 32 6.83 -0.88 5.34
CA ALA A 32 6.38 -1.82 6.35
C ALA A 32 6.26 -3.19 5.70
N ASP A 33 6.73 -4.23 6.37
CA ASP A 33 6.67 -5.60 5.85
C ASP A 33 5.52 -6.41 6.45
N ASN A 34 4.70 -5.76 7.25
CA ASN A 34 3.48 -6.36 7.83
C ASN A 34 2.50 -5.26 8.23
N LEU A 35 1.27 -5.66 8.57
CA LEU A 35 0.22 -4.71 8.90
C LEU A 35 0.45 -4.02 10.23
N GLN A 36 1.02 -4.70 11.20
CA GLN A 36 1.29 -4.10 12.51
C GLN A 36 2.24 -2.92 12.37
N LYS A 37 3.31 -3.06 11.61
CA LYS A 37 4.24 -1.96 11.34
C LYS A 37 3.57 -0.85 10.56
N ALA A 38 2.74 -1.22 9.57
CA ALA A 38 2.01 -0.24 8.77
C ALA A 38 1.10 0.62 9.64
N ARG A 39 0.40 0.02 10.59
CA ARG A 39 -0.46 0.77 11.51
C ARG A 39 0.34 1.77 12.34
N GLY A 40 1.55 1.39 12.75
CA GLY A 40 2.41 2.27 13.53
C GLY A 40 3.00 3.43 12.74
N ILE A 41 3.12 3.29 11.42
CA ILE A 41 3.67 4.32 10.54
C ILE A 41 2.57 5.26 10.03
N LEU A 42 1.36 4.75 9.85
CA LEU A 42 0.27 5.49 9.22
C LEU A 42 -0.12 6.71 10.04
N ASP A 43 -0.05 7.87 9.42
CA ASP A 43 -0.53 9.12 10.00
C ASP A 43 -0.88 10.10 8.87
N GLU A 44 -1.23 11.31 9.24
CA GLU A 44 -1.65 12.34 8.29
C GLU A 44 -0.54 12.81 7.36
N SER A 45 0.71 12.50 7.66
CA SER A 45 1.83 12.87 6.80
C SER A 45 1.98 11.95 5.59
N VAL A 46 1.30 10.80 5.58
CA VAL A 46 1.34 9.87 4.45
C VAL A 46 0.42 10.39 3.35
N ASP A 47 0.98 10.59 2.16
CA ASP A 47 0.25 11.13 1.03
C ASP A 47 -0.34 10.04 0.13
N LEU A 48 0.21 8.81 0.18
CA LEU A 48 -0.23 7.71 -0.65
C LEU A 48 0.19 6.40 -0.02
N VAL A 49 -0.65 5.37 -0.12
CA VAL A 49 -0.36 4.03 0.38
C VAL A 49 -0.30 3.07 -0.79
N LEU A 50 0.82 2.35 -0.94
CA LEU A 50 0.95 1.21 -1.83
C LEU A 50 0.87 -0.03 -0.96
N LEU A 51 -0.11 -0.89 -1.22
CA LEU A 51 -0.51 -1.93 -0.29
C LEU A 51 -0.63 -3.28 -0.98
N ASP A 52 0.16 -4.25 -0.52
CA ASP A 52 0.04 -5.62 -0.98
C ASP A 52 -1.25 -6.25 -0.43
N LEU A 53 -1.82 -7.17 -1.19
CA LEU A 53 -3.03 -7.88 -0.78
C LEU A 53 -2.78 -8.94 0.29
N MET A 54 -1.63 -9.60 0.22
CA MET A 54 -1.30 -10.73 1.11
C MET A 54 -0.10 -10.38 1.96
N LEU A 55 -0.30 -10.30 3.25
CA LEU A 55 0.75 -9.98 4.22
C LEU A 55 0.81 -11.05 5.31
N PRO A 56 1.94 -11.19 6.02
CA PRO A 56 2.08 -12.26 7.01
C PRO A 56 1.03 -12.25 8.12
N ASP A 57 0.53 -11.06 8.48
CA ASP A 57 -0.40 -10.89 9.59
C ASP A 57 -1.79 -10.41 9.15
N GLY A 58 -2.15 -10.59 7.88
CA GLY A 58 -3.49 -10.27 7.41
C GLY A 58 -3.54 -9.95 5.93
N ASN A 59 -4.67 -9.45 5.46
CA ASN A 59 -4.82 -9.06 4.07
C ASN A 59 -4.98 -7.55 3.92
N GLY A 60 -4.60 -7.06 2.74
CA GLY A 60 -4.61 -5.63 2.44
C GLY A 60 -6.00 -5.05 2.37
N TYR A 61 -7.02 -5.84 2.02
CA TYR A 61 -8.39 -5.34 1.97
C TYR A 61 -8.87 -4.87 3.34
N SER A 62 -8.61 -5.66 4.37
CA SER A 62 -8.98 -5.30 5.74
C SER A 62 -8.26 -4.04 6.18
N PHE A 63 -7.00 -3.89 5.82
CA PHE A 63 -6.23 -2.71 6.18
C PHE A 63 -6.73 -1.47 5.44
N CYS A 64 -7.09 -1.61 4.16
CA CYS A 64 -7.70 -0.49 3.41
C CYS A 64 -8.97 -0.01 4.11
N LYS A 65 -9.81 -0.95 4.56
CA LYS A 65 -11.01 -0.61 5.30
C LYS A 65 -10.68 0.12 6.60
N GLU A 66 -9.67 -0.37 7.34
CA GLU A 66 -9.22 0.32 8.55
C GLU A 66 -8.79 1.77 8.28
N ILE A 67 -8.06 1.99 7.19
CA ILE A 67 -7.62 3.33 6.79
C ILE A 67 -8.83 4.24 6.61
N ARG A 68 -9.83 3.78 5.88
CA ARG A 68 -11.05 4.58 5.63
C ARG A 68 -11.89 4.76 6.89
N ASP A 69 -12.05 3.72 7.70
CA ASP A 69 -12.79 3.81 8.96
C ASP A 69 -12.12 4.75 9.95
N GLY A 70 -10.79 4.87 9.88
CA GLY A 70 -10.03 5.82 10.69
C GLY A 70 -10.10 7.27 10.21
N GLY A 71 -10.81 7.54 9.13
CA GLY A 71 -10.98 8.90 8.63
C GLY A 71 -9.88 9.38 7.68
N PHE A 72 -8.95 8.51 7.30
CA PHE A 72 -7.90 8.88 6.35
C PHE A 72 -8.42 8.87 4.93
N GLU A 73 -8.03 9.88 4.16
CA GLU A 73 -8.50 10.06 2.79
C GLU A 73 -7.40 9.91 1.74
N MET A 74 -6.14 9.63 2.13
CA MET A 74 -5.07 9.50 1.16
C MET A 74 -5.37 8.37 0.18
N PRO A 75 -4.91 8.46 -1.08
CA PRO A 75 -5.08 7.39 -2.04
C PRO A 75 -4.46 6.07 -1.56
N VAL A 76 -5.16 4.97 -1.80
CA VAL A 76 -4.67 3.62 -1.55
C VAL A 76 -4.64 2.89 -2.87
N ILE A 77 -3.47 2.39 -3.26
CA ILE A 77 -3.28 1.64 -4.49
C ILE A 77 -2.83 0.24 -4.11
N PHE A 78 -3.57 -0.77 -4.57
CA PHE A 78 -3.20 -2.16 -4.33
C PHE A 78 -2.13 -2.63 -5.30
N LEU A 79 -1.18 -3.40 -4.78
CA LEU A 79 -0.22 -4.16 -5.58
C LEU A 79 -0.77 -5.57 -5.74
N THR A 80 -1.04 -6.02 -6.96
CA THR A 80 -1.70 -7.29 -7.20
C THR A 80 -0.94 -8.15 -8.21
N ALA A 81 -1.20 -9.48 -8.16
CA ALA A 81 -0.78 -10.37 -9.24
C ALA A 81 -1.73 -10.22 -10.44
N VAL A 82 -1.20 -10.48 -11.64
CA VAL A 82 -1.92 -10.24 -12.90
C VAL A 82 -3.26 -10.98 -12.98
N SER A 83 -3.39 -12.14 -12.36
CA SER A 83 -4.57 -12.98 -12.46
C SER A 83 -5.67 -12.71 -11.45
N ASP A 84 -5.60 -11.61 -10.70
CA ASP A 84 -6.42 -11.44 -9.51
C ASP A 84 -7.57 -10.45 -9.69
N GLU A 85 -8.30 -10.56 -10.83
CA GLU A 85 -9.35 -9.60 -11.18
C GLU A 85 -10.48 -9.51 -10.15
N ALA A 86 -10.92 -10.64 -9.60
CA ALA A 86 -12.00 -10.64 -8.61
C ALA A 86 -11.61 -9.89 -7.36
N ASN A 87 -10.36 -10.02 -6.94
CA ASN A 87 -9.85 -9.32 -5.77
C ASN A 87 -9.67 -7.83 -6.03
N ILE A 88 -9.33 -7.46 -7.26
CA ILE A 88 -9.23 -6.06 -7.67
C ILE A 88 -10.57 -5.35 -7.50
N VAL A 89 -11.65 -5.95 -8.00
CA VAL A 89 -13.00 -5.40 -7.88
C VAL A 89 -13.37 -5.24 -6.40
N GLN A 90 -13.11 -6.26 -5.59
CA GLN A 90 -13.38 -6.20 -4.16
C GLN A 90 -12.61 -5.08 -3.48
N GLY A 91 -11.35 -4.89 -3.84
CA GLY A 91 -10.52 -3.84 -3.27
C GLY A 91 -11.05 -2.46 -3.59
N LEU A 92 -11.47 -2.22 -4.83
CA LEU A 92 -12.05 -0.94 -5.23
C LEU A 92 -13.35 -0.67 -4.48
N GLU A 93 -14.18 -1.69 -4.27
CA GLU A 93 -15.41 -1.55 -3.49
C GLU A 93 -15.15 -1.21 -2.03
N LEU A 94 -14.00 -1.62 -1.47
CA LEU A 94 -13.62 -1.33 -0.09
C LEU A 94 -12.94 0.04 0.08
N GLY A 95 -12.85 0.83 -0.99
CA GLY A 95 -12.35 2.19 -0.91
C GLY A 95 -10.93 2.41 -1.43
N ALA A 96 -10.37 1.43 -2.14
CA ALA A 96 -9.12 1.67 -2.85
C ALA A 96 -9.38 2.55 -4.07
N ASP A 97 -8.39 3.37 -4.42
CA ASP A 97 -8.50 4.28 -5.55
C ASP A 97 -8.04 3.65 -6.86
N ASP A 98 -7.16 2.66 -6.79
CA ASP A 98 -6.62 2.01 -7.98
C ASP A 98 -5.87 0.74 -7.56
N TYR A 99 -5.33 0.05 -8.56
CA TYR A 99 -4.47 -1.10 -8.36
C TYR A 99 -3.36 -1.11 -9.40
N VAL A 100 -2.24 -1.73 -9.05
CA VAL A 100 -1.09 -1.91 -9.96
C VAL A 100 -0.66 -3.36 -9.88
N THR A 101 -0.50 -4.00 -11.02
CA THR A 101 -0.03 -5.39 -11.06
C THR A 101 1.46 -5.46 -10.73
N LYS A 102 1.84 -6.45 -9.95
CA LYS A 102 3.24 -6.71 -9.64
C LYS A 102 3.99 -7.17 -10.89
N PRO A 103 5.27 -6.81 -11.00
CA PRO A 103 6.11 -7.30 -12.10
C PRO A 103 6.39 -8.78 -11.99
#